data_c0e4cb6030acd85d42840366d1329cb0
#
_entry.id   c0e4cb6030acd85d42840366d1329cb0
#
_cell.length_a   1.000
_cell.length_b   1.000
_cell.length_c   1.000
_cell.angle_alpha   90.00
_cell.angle_beta   90.00
_cell.angle_gamma   90.00
#
_symmetry.space_group_name_H-M   'P 1'
#
loop_
_entity.id
_entity.type
_entity.pdbx_description
1 polymer ?
#
loop_
_entity_poly.entity_id
_entity_poly.type
_entity_poly.pdbx_seq_one_letter_code
_entity_poly.pdbx_strand_id
1 'polypeptide(L)'
;WSLMQKLPMQKILTTNSGDLLAAVPLQSIRRLVRQSDKTIANQLNMNHFSKDELRRIGFHIRFHRSGALYARCWLLVEGETEVWLFNELSNQCGYNLAAEGVQIIEFAQSGLKALIKVAQEFGIDWHVVTDGDVAGKKYAATVLSKLGNDQERHRLTELPDRDIEHYLYMNGFENFFRDMVKIPYDHPIPAKKVVAKVLKKHAKPDLALAIVSHCENQGQDCIPLLLRWTLKRVITMANGNT
;
A
#
# COMPACT_ATOMS: atom_id res chain seq x y z
N TRP A 1 -3.16 4.37 28.78
CA TRP A 1 -3.49 2.93 28.80
C TRP A 1 -2.88 2.22 30.02
N SER A 2 -1.59 2.37 30.29
CA SER A 2 -0.90 1.69 31.40
C SER A 2 -1.55 1.94 32.78
N LEU A 3 -2.08 3.11 33.04
CA LEU A 3 -2.84 3.41 34.26
C LEU A 3 -4.19 2.71 34.26
N MET A 4 -4.90 2.70 33.14
CA MET A 4 -6.19 2.03 33.04
C MET A 4 -6.08 0.51 33.19
N GLN A 5 -4.98 -0.12 32.75
CA GLN A 5 -4.75 -1.54 32.95
C GLN A 5 -4.73 -1.97 34.45
N LYS A 6 -4.29 -1.08 35.33
CA LYS A 6 -4.18 -1.34 36.77
C LYS A 6 -5.53 -1.33 37.49
N LEU A 7 -6.59 -0.81 36.88
CA LEU A 7 -7.90 -0.78 37.50
C LEU A 7 -8.52 -2.20 37.52
N PRO A 8 -9.01 -2.70 38.68
CA PRO A 8 -9.57 -4.05 38.81
C PRO A 8 -11.02 -4.09 38.32
N MET A 9 -11.27 -3.79 37.05
CA MET A 9 -12.61 -3.79 36.46
C MET A 9 -12.58 -4.25 35.01
N GLN A 10 -13.71 -4.68 34.47
CA GLN A 10 -13.92 -4.86 33.05
C GLN A 10 -13.85 -3.48 32.35
N LYS A 11 -13.15 -3.44 31.21
CA LYS A 11 -12.95 -2.19 30.46
C LYS A 11 -13.34 -2.38 29.00
N ILE A 12 -14.16 -1.46 28.50
CA ILE A 12 -14.50 -1.33 27.10
C ILE A 12 -14.20 0.12 26.73
N LEU A 13 -13.32 0.33 25.75
CA LEU A 13 -12.97 1.65 25.25
C LEU A 13 -13.32 1.74 23.77
N THR A 14 -13.88 2.88 23.39
CA THR A 14 -14.01 3.25 21.99
C THR A 14 -13.00 4.34 21.67
N THR A 15 -12.35 4.27 20.52
CA THR A 15 -11.32 5.24 20.15
C THR A 15 -11.15 5.32 18.64
N ASN A 16 -10.74 6.48 18.17
CA ASN A 16 -10.17 6.74 16.85
C ASN A 16 -8.70 7.20 16.94
N SER A 17 -8.07 7.05 18.11
CA SER A 17 -6.65 7.38 18.31
C SER A 17 -5.76 6.20 17.92
N GLY A 18 -4.89 6.39 16.92
CA GLY A 18 -3.86 5.43 16.55
C GLY A 18 -2.89 5.13 17.71
N ASP A 19 -2.53 6.13 18.52
CA ASP A 19 -1.62 5.97 19.67
C ASP A 19 -2.20 5.03 20.72
N LEU A 20 -3.50 5.13 20.97
CA LEU A 20 -4.16 4.20 21.88
C LEU A 20 -4.18 2.78 21.32
N LEU A 21 -4.43 2.60 20.02
CA LEU A 21 -4.33 1.29 19.36
C LEU A 21 -2.91 0.72 19.41
N ALA A 22 -1.89 1.56 19.28
CA ALA A 22 -0.50 1.13 19.42
C ALA A 22 -0.18 0.59 20.82
N ALA A 23 -0.85 1.10 21.85
CA ALA A 23 -0.60 0.74 23.24
C ALA A 23 -1.34 -0.56 23.68
N VAL A 24 -2.36 -1.02 22.95
CA VAL A 24 -3.16 -2.19 23.34
C VAL A 24 -2.74 -3.46 22.60
N PRO A 25 -2.87 -4.65 23.20
CA PRO A 25 -2.62 -5.93 22.51
C PRO A 25 -3.58 -6.12 21.31
N LEU A 26 -3.09 -6.66 20.21
CA LEU A 26 -3.89 -6.88 18.99
C LEU A 26 -5.14 -7.74 19.26
N GLN A 27 -5.05 -8.74 20.12
CA GLN A 27 -6.18 -9.60 20.48
C GLN A 27 -7.31 -8.86 21.21
N SER A 28 -7.03 -7.71 21.81
CA SER A 28 -8.06 -6.89 22.50
C SER A 28 -8.80 -5.95 21.56
N ILE A 29 -8.31 -5.77 20.35
CA ILE A 29 -8.91 -4.85 19.36
C ILE A 29 -10.16 -5.50 18.77
N ARG A 30 -11.23 -4.71 18.70
CA ARG A 30 -12.47 -5.02 17.99
C ARG A 30 -12.71 -3.90 17.00
N ARG A 31 -12.67 -4.22 15.70
CA ARG A 31 -13.00 -3.26 14.65
C ARG A 31 -14.48 -3.38 14.30
N LEU A 32 -15.21 -2.29 14.46
CA LEU A 32 -16.61 -2.23 14.06
C LEU A 32 -16.71 -1.86 12.58
N VAL A 33 -17.36 -2.68 11.80
CA VAL A 33 -17.62 -2.47 10.38
C VAL A 33 -19.12 -2.38 10.16
N ARG A 34 -19.57 -1.23 9.63
CA ARG A 34 -20.98 -1.04 9.29
C ARG A 34 -21.26 -1.68 7.95
N GLN A 35 -22.29 -2.48 7.90
CA GLN A 35 -22.92 -3.01 6.69
C GLN A 35 -24.28 -2.32 6.49
N SER A 36 -24.98 -2.64 5.40
CA SER A 36 -26.27 -2.02 5.08
C SER A 36 -27.31 -2.16 6.20
N ASP A 37 -27.36 -3.32 6.86
CA ASP A 37 -28.39 -3.72 7.82
C ASP A 37 -27.89 -3.93 9.24
N LYS A 38 -26.56 -4.01 9.43
CA LYS A 38 -25.96 -4.34 10.73
C LYS A 38 -24.55 -3.79 10.89
N THR A 39 -24.05 -3.84 12.11
CA THR A 39 -22.63 -3.59 12.42
C THR A 39 -21.99 -4.90 12.88
N ILE A 40 -20.87 -5.26 12.29
CA ILE A 40 -20.10 -6.45 12.64
C ILE A 40 -18.86 -6.03 13.44
N ALA A 41 -18.59 -6.75 14.54
CA ALA A 41 -17.36 -6.58 15.31
C ALA A 41 -16.33 -7.64 14.85
N ASN A 42 -15.34 -7.20 14.13
CA ASN A 42 -14.23 -8.03 13.64
C ASN A 42 -13.07 -8.04 14.64
N GLN A 43 -12.39 -9.18 14.74
CA GLN A 43 -11.22 -9.35 15.60
C GLN A 43 -10.24 -10.35 14.98
N LEU A 44 -8.96 -10.27 15.36
CA LEU A 44 -7.98 -11.26 14.94
C LEU A 44 -8.17 -12.58 15.66
N ASN A 45 -8.18 -13.68 14.91
CA ASN A 45 -7.99 -15.01 15.45
C ASN A 45 -6.50 -15.31 15.59
N MET A 46 -5.99 -15.20 16.82
CA MET A 46 -4.55 -15.35 17.10
C MET A 46 -4.00 -16.73 16.68
N ASN A 47 -4.84 -17.75 16.56
CA ASN A 47 -4.43 -19.10 16.13
C ASN A 47 -4.08 -19.16 14.64
N HIS A 48 -4.51 -18.19 13.85
CA HIS A 48 -4.18 -18.12 12.43
C HIS A 48 -2.80 -17.55 12.14
N PHE A 49 -2.09 -17.05 13.15
CA PHE A 49 -0.82 -16.39 13.02
C PHE A 49 0.28 -17.08 13.82
N SER A 50 1.46 -17.18 13.24
CA SER A 50 2.66 -17.54 13.99
C SER A 50 3.09 -16.42 14.95
N LYS A 51 3.89 -16.75 15.96
CA LYS A 51 4.43 -15.74 16.89
C LYS A 51 5.24 -14.66 16.17
N ASP A 52 5.97 -15.03 15.12
CA ASP A 52 6.77 -14.09 14.34
C ASP A 52 5.90 -13.16 13.47
N GLU A 53 4.82 -13.69 12.84
CA GLU A 53 3.87 -12.86 12.11
C GLU A 53 3.23 -11.83 13.04
N LEU A 54 2.76 -12.23 14.22
CA LEU A 54 2.16 -11.33 15.21
C LEU A 54 3.13 -10.26 15.70
N ARG A 55 4.42 -10.61 15.88
CA ARG A 55 5.44 -9.66 16.28
C ARG A 55 5.68 -8.61 15.19
N ARG A 56 5.85 -9.02 13.93
CA ARG A 56 6.05 -8.13 12.79
C ARG A 56 4.85 -7.24 12.55
N ILE A 57 3.65 -7.81 12.50
CA ILE A 57 2.39 -7.05 12.36
C ILE A 57 2.25 -6.06 13.51
N GLY A 58 2.46 -6.52 14.77
CA GLY A 58 2.39 -5.67 15.94
C GLY A 58 3.34 -4.48 15.85
N PHE A 59 4.56 -4.69 15.39
CA PHE A 59 5.53 -3.62 15.22
C PHE A 59 5.13 -2.66 14.09
N HIS A 60 4.92 -3.17 12.87
CA HIS A 60 4.68 -2.31 11.69
C HIS A 60 3.32 -1.61 11.72
N ILE A 61 2.24 -2.32 12.04
CA ILE A 61 0.90 -1.72 12.04
C ILE A 61 0.67 -0.87 13.27
N ARG A 62 1.08 -1.34 14.46
CA ARG A 62 0.79 -0.60 15.70
C ARG A 62 1.66 0.61 15.89
N PHE A 63 2.97 0.52 15.63
CA PHE A 63 3.89 1.62 15.92
C PHE A 63 4.09 2.57 14.75
N HIS A 64 4.18 2.05 13.53
CA HIS A 64 4.44 2.90 12.36
C HIS A 64 3.18 3.36 11.64
N ARG A 65 2.10 2.56 11.69
CA ARG A 65 0.89 2.80 10.89
C ARG A 65 -0.40 2.46 11.65
N SER A 66 -0.49 2.87 12.91
CA SER A 66 -1.64 2.59 13.76
C SER A 66 -2.98 3.07 13.17
N GLY A 67 -2.95 4.16 12.40
CA GLY A 67 -4.10 4.65 11.64
C GLY A 67 -4.61 3.69 10.56
N ALA A 68 -3.79 2.74 10.11
CA ALA A 68 -4.17 1.78 9.07
C ALA A 68 -5.36 0.90 9.47
N LEU A 69 -5.54 0.63 10.76
CA LEU A 69 -6.67 -0.16 11.26
C LEU A 69 -8.03 0.55 11.13
N TYR A 70 -8.03 1.86 10.89
CA TYR A 70 -9.26 2.63 10.62
C TYR A 70 -9.59 2.69 9.13
N ALA A 71 -8.64 2.35 8.25
CA ALA A 71 -8.86 2.37 6.82
C ALA A 71 -9.94 1.37 6.39
N ARG A 72 -10.66 1.71 5.34
CA ARG A 72 -11.64 0.82 4.70
C ARG A 72 -10.98 -0.08 3.66
N CYS A 73 -9.92 0.41 3.02
CA CYS A 73 -9.14 -0.37 2.05
C CYS A 73 -7.64 -0.13 2.26
N TRP A 74 -6.85 -1.19 2.12
CA TRP A 74 -5.40 -1.14 2.07
C TRP A 74 -4.89 -1.28 0.65
N LEU A 75 -4.05 -0.34 0.20
CA LEU A 75 -3.20 -0.52 -0.96
C LEU A 75 -1.85 -1.08 -0.46
N LEU A 76 -1.61 -2.35 -0.74
CA LEU A 76 -0.40 -3.06 -0.34
C LEU A 76 0.63 -2.95 -1.46
N VAL A 77 1.79 -2.40 -1.16
CA VAL A 77 2.90 -2.17 -2.10
C VAL A 77 4.18 -2.81 -1.59
N GLU A 78 5.17 -3.03 -2.47
CA GLU A 78 6.37 -3.77 -2.10
C GLU A 78 7.25 -2.96 -1.15
N GLY A 79 7.50 -1.68 -1.43
CA GLY A 79 8.43 -0.86 -0.68
C GLY A 79 7.97 0.55 -0.39
N GLU A 80 8.84 1.28 0.30
CA GLU A 80 8.56 2.64 0.76
C GLU A 80 8.46 3.64 -0.41
N THR A 81 9.19 3.40 -1.50
CA THR A 81 9.14 4.26 -2.69
C THR A 81 7.73 4.33 -3.28
N GLU A 82 7.08 3.17 -3.42
CA GLU A 82 5.70 3.08 -3.90
C GLU A 82 4.73 3.76 -2.94
N VAL A 83 4.98 3.70 -1.62
CA VAL A 83 4.17 4.42 -0.63
C VAL A 83 4.20 5.92 -0.91
N TRP A 84 5.38 6.50 -1.08
CA TRP A 84 5.54 7.92 -1.42
C TRP A 84 4.88 8.25 -2.75
N LEU A 85 5.20 7.47 -3.77
CA LEU A 85 4.74 7.72 -5.13
C LEU A 85 3.20 7.68 -5.22
N PHE A 86 2.55 6.63 -4.72
CA PHE A 86 1.10 6.53 -4.78
C PHE A 86 0.37 7.58 -3.94
N ASN A 87 0.92 8.00 -2.77
CA ASN A 87 0.34 9.08 -2.01
C ASN A 87 0.33 10.40 -2.80
N GLU A 88 1.47 10.77 -3.36
CA GLU A 88 1.58 12.05 -4.08
C GLU A 88 0.84 12.02 -5.42
N LEU A 89 0.96 10.94 -6.19
CA LEU A 89 0.22 10.79 -7.44
C LEU A 89 -1.30 10.78 -7.23
N SER A 90 -1.78 10.29 -6.08
CA SER A 90 -3.20 10.36 -5.76
C SER A 90 -3.69 11.80 -5.61
N ASN A 91 -2.91 12.66 -4.95
CA ASN A 91 -3.23 14.09 -4.81
C ASN A 91 -3.33 14.76 -6.19
N GLN A 92 -2.42 14.44 -7.11
CA GLN A 92 -2.43 14.96 -8.48
C GLN A 92 -3.62 14.44 -9.31
N CYS A 93 -4.10 13.23 -9.01
CA CYS A 93 -5.36 12.69 -9.57
C CYS A 93 -6.62 13.29 -8.92
N GLY A 94 -6.48 14.22 -7.97
CA GLY A 94 -7.59 14.85 -7.26
C GLY A 94 -8.17 14.00 -6.13
N TYR A 95 -7.42 13.00 -5.64
CA TYR A 95 -7.86 12.12 -4.56
C TYR A 95 -7.11 12.41 -3.26
N ASN A 96 -7.83 12.48 -2.15
CA ASN A 96 -7.26 12.44 -0.81
C ASN A 96 -7.49 11.05 -0.22
N LEU A 97 -6.47 10.18 -0.29
CA LEU A 97 -6.60 8.78 0.12
C LEU A 97 -7.06 8.62 1.58
N ALA A 98 -6.59 9.48 2.48
CA ALA A 98 -7.00 9.44 3.88
C ALA A 98 -8.50 9.75 4.05
N ALA A 99 -9.02 10.76 3.36
CA ALA A 99 -10.44 11.10 3.36
C ALA A 99 -11.29 9.99 2.71
N GLU A 100 -10.75 9.35 1.67
CA GLU A 100 -11.37 8.21 1.00
C GLU A 100 -11.26 6.90 1.81
N GLY A 101 -10.61 6.92 2.97
CA GLY A 101 -10.44 5.74 3.83
C GLY A 101 -9.50 4.69 3.25
N VAL A 102 -8.55 5.10 2.43
CA VAL A 102 -7.51 4.23 1.86
C VAL A 102 -6.20 4.48 2.60
N GLN A 103 -5.49 3.41 2.95
CA GLN A 103 -4.14 3.48 3.50
C GLN A 103 -3.18 2.66 2.67
N ILE A 104 -2.03 3.25 2.31
CA ILE A 104 -0.96 2.54 1.62
C ILE A 104 -0.01 1.91 2.64
N ILE A 105 0.33 0.64 2.44
CA ILE A 105 1.17 -0.12 3.38
C ILE A 105 2.20 -0.92 2.58
N GLU A 106 3.48 -0.75 2.91
CA GLU A 106 4.52 -1.63 2.37
C GLU A 106 4.50 -2.99 3.08
N PHE A 107 4.73 -4.05 2.31
CA PHE A 107 4.71 -5.42 2.82
C PHE A 107 6.10 -6.07 2.92
N ALA A 108 7.17 -5.45 2.39
CA ALA A 108 8.51 -6.05 2.38
C ALA A 108 8.99 -6.52 3.76
N GLN A 109 8.72 -5.77 4.81
CA GLN A 109 9.15 -6.09 6.17
C GLN A 109 8.11 -6.88 6.98
N SER A 110 6.82 -6.69 6.70
CA SER A 110 5.72 -7.30 7.46
C SER A 110 5.31 -8.68 6.92
N GLY A 111 5.55 -8.92 5.63
CA GLY A 111 5.13 -10.11 4.91
C GLY A 111 3.69 -9.98 4.35
N LEU A 112 3.56 -10.07 3.03
CA LEU A 112 2.30 -9.88 2.31
C LEU A 112 1.17 -10.80 2.82
N LYS A 113 1.47 -12.09 2.98
CA LYS A 113 0.48 -13.09 3.43
C LYS A 113 -0.13 -12.73 4.80
N ALA A 114 0.69 -12.24 5.72
CA ALA A 114 0.25 -11.88 7.05
C ALA A 114 -0.62 -10.61 7.04
N LEU A 115 -0.27 -9.61 6.23
CA LEU A 115 -1.07 -8.40 6.06
C LEU A 115 -2.43 -8.70 5.44
N ILE A 116 -2.49 -9.52 4.38
CA ILE A 116 -3.77 -9.93 3.77
C ILE A 116 -4.67 -10.63 4.80
N LYS A 117 -4.11 -11.54 5.62
CA LYS A 117 -4.89 -12.19 6.70
C LYS A 117 -5.47 -11.17 7.69
N VAL A 118 -4.64 -10.20 8.11
CA VAL A 118 -5.09 -9.14 9.03
C VAL A 118 -6.21 -8.31 8.41
N ALA A 119 -6.06 -7.92 7.14
CA ALA A 119 -7.09 -7.18 6.42
C ALA A 119 -8.40 -7.98 6.38
N GLN A 120 -8.35 -9.25 5.98
CA GLN A 120 -9.51 -10.13 5.91
C GLN A 120 -10.20 -10.30 7.28
N GLU A 121 -9.45 -10.55 8.35
CA GLU A 121 -10.02 -10.76 9.68
C GLU A 121 -10.58 -9.48 10.32
N PHE A 122 -10.02 -8.32 10.02
CA PHE A 122 -10.59 -7.04 10.44
C PHE A 122 -11.67 -6.49 9.51
N GLY A 123 -11.96 -7.18 8.39
CA GLY A 123 -12.93 -6.69 7.40
C GLY A 123 -12.46 -5.40 6.73
N ILE A 124 -11.18 -5.32 6.39
CA ILE A 124 -10.56 -4.25 5.60
C ILE A 124 -10.39 -4.78 4.18
N ASP A 125 -10.89 -4.05 3.20
CA ASP A 125 -10.60 -4.37 1.81
C ASP A 125 -9.11 -4.19 1.51
N TRP A 126 -8.62 -4.87 0.49
CA TRP A 126 -7.21 -4.81 0.14
C TRP A 126 -6.99 -4.99 -1.36
N HIS A 127 -5.99 -4.31 -1.87
CA HIS A 127 -5.48 -4.45 -3.22
C HIS A 127 -3.95 -4.45 -3.19
N VAL A 128 -3.32 -5.30 -3.97
CA VAL A 128 -1.86 -5.45 -3.99
C VAL A 128 -1.32 -4.95 -5.32
N VAL A 129 -0.22 -4.20 -5.27
CA VAL A 129 0.61 -3.91 -6.45
C VAL A 129 1.90 -4.69 -6.31
N THR A 130 2.28 -5.40 -7.36
CA THR A 130 3.53 -6.17 -7.40
C THR A 130 4.35 -5.76 -8.61
N ASP A 131 5.67 -5.85 -8.47
CA ASP A 131 6.60 -5.73 -9.58
C ASP A 131 6.44 -6.92 -10.56
N GLY A 132 6.88 -6.75 -11.81
CA GLY A 132 6.87 -7.82 -12.82
C GLY A 132 8.08 -8.74 -12.76
N ASP A 133 8.93 -8.63 -11.74
CA ASP A 133 10.11 -9.47 -11.57
C ASP A 133 9.78 -10.84 -10.93
N VAL A 134 10.81 -11.65 -10.66
CA VAL A 134 10.65 -12.99 -10.07
C VAL A 134 10.07 -12.93 -8.65
N ALA A 135 10.39 -11.91 -7.88
CA ALA A 135 9.86 -11.73 -6.52
C ALA A 135 8.39 -11.28 -6.58
N GLY A 136 8.08 -10.29 -7.42
CA GLY A 136 6.71 -9.81 -7.64
C GLY A 136 5.76 -10.91 -8.11
N LYS A 137 6.21 -11.80 -9.02
CA LYS A 137 5.42 -12.98 -9.45
C LYS A 137 5.12 -13.95 -8.30
N LYS A 138 6.03 -14.12 -7.33
CA LYS A 138 5.75 -14.92 -6.13
C LYS A 138 4.72 -14.23 -5.22
N TYR A 139 4.78 -12.90 -5.12
CA TYR A 139 3.76 -12.15 -4.40
C TYR A 139 2.41 -12.23 -5.10
N ALA A 140 2.36 -12.09 -6.44
CA ALA A 140 1.15 -12.27 -7.22
C ALA A 140 0.53 -13.65 -6.98
N ALA A 141 1.32 -14.72 -7.02
CA ALA A 141 0.85 -16.07 -6.70
C ALA A 141 0.29 -16.19 -5.27
N THR A 142 0.89 -15.45 -4.30
CA THR A 142 0.37 -15.37 -2.93
C THR A 142 -1.01 -14.70 -2.89
N VAL A 143 -1.20 -13.60 -3.63
CA VAL A 143 -2.49 -12.92 -3.77
C VAL A 143 -3.53 -13.86 -4.36
N LEU A 144 -3.21 -14.52 -5.48
CA LEU A 144 -4.11 -15.46 -6.15
C LEU A 144 -4.58 -16.59 -5.22
N SER A 145 -3.70 -17.08 -4.34
CA SER A 145 -4.06 -18.08 -3.32
C SER A 145 -5.02 -17.57 -2.24
N LYS A 146 -5.28 -16.26 -2.18
CA LYS A 146 -6.10 -15.59 -1.14
C LYS A 146 -7.38 -14.94 -1.69
N LEU A 147 -7.63 -15.06 -2.99
CA LEU A 147 -8.79 -14.44 -3.65
C LEU A 147 -10.13 -14.93 -3.09
N GLY A 148 -10.25 -16.22 -2.74
CA GLY A 148 -11.54 -16.81 -2.43
C GLY A 148 -12.48 -16.68 -3.62
N ASN A 149 -13.57 -15.92 -3.44
CA ASN A 149 -14.56 -15.63 -4.50
C ASN A 149 -14.31 -14.29 -5.20
N ASP A 150 -13.27 -13.55 -4.82
CA ASP A 150 -12.96 -12.25 -5.42
C ASP A 150 -12.37 -12.41 -6.82
N GLN A 151 -12.61 -11.42 -7.67
CA GLN A 151 -11.97 -11.36 -8.97
C GLN A 151 -10.53 -10.84 -8.83
N GLU A 152 -9.60 -11.45 -9.54
CA GLU A 152 -8.18 -11.06 -9.51
C GLU A 152 -7.98 -9.55 -9.72
N ARG A 153 -8.64 -8.97 -10.73
CA ARG A 153 -8.54 -7.54 -11.05
C ARG A 153 -8.91 -6.60 -9.89
N HIS A 154 -9.66 -7.09 -8.89
CA HIS A 154 -10.02 -6.30 -7.71
C HIS A 154 -8.96 -6.39 -6.62
N ARG A 155 -8.08 -7.39 -6.67
CA ARG A 155 -7.11 -7.69 -5.60
C ARG A 155 -5.65 -7.54 -6.02
N LEU A 156 -5.37 -7.50 -7.34
CA LEU A 156 -4.01 -7.49 -7.86
C LEU A 156 -3.84 -6.53 -9.04
N THR A 157 -2.76 -5.76 -9.00
CA THR A 157 -2.15 -5.09 -10.15
C THR A 157 -0.71 -5.57 -10.23
N GLU A 158 -0.38 -6.36 -11.24
CA GLU A 158 0.99 -6.74 -11.56
C GLU A 158 1.54 -5.74 -12.58
N LEU A 159 2.68 -5.11 -12.28
CA LEU A 159 3.36 -4.22 -13.22
C LEU A 159 3.88 -5.05 -14.42
N PRO A 160 3.70 -4.57 -15.66
CA PRO A 160 4.17 -5.30 -16.84
C PRO A 160 5.68 -5.31 -16.97
N ASP A 161 6.36 -4.35 -16.31
CA ASP A 161 7.80 -4.20 -16.31
C ASP A 161 8.42 -4.71 -15.00
N ARG A 162 9.74 -4.84 -14.99
CA ARG A 162 10.52 -5.42 -13.90
C ARG A 162 10.21 -4.82 -12.53
N ASP A 163 10.12 -3.48 -12.46
CA ASP A 163 9.85 -2.68 -11.26
C ASP A 163 9.18 -1.37 -11.68
N ILE A 164 8.76 -0.58 -10.70
CA ILE A 164 8.04 0.66 -10.96
C ILE A 164 8.88 1.69 -11.73
N GLU A 165 10.19 1.72 -11.54
CA GLU A 165 11.08 2.64 -12.24
C GLU A 165 11.18 2.28 -13.73
N HIS A 166 11.29 0.98 -14.07
CA HIS A 166 11.27 0.53 -15.47
C HIS A 166 9.90 0.78 -16.09
N TYR A 167 8.81 0.53 -15.34
CA TYR A 167 7.46 0.79 -15.80
C TYR A 167 7.25 2.27 -16.14
N LEU A 168 7.67 3.19 -15.27
CA LEU A 168 7.59 4.62 -15.54
C LEU A 168 8.42 5.01 -16.75
N TYR A 169 9.66 4.51 -16.85
CA TYR A 169 10.52 4.79 -18.01
C TYR A 169 9.84 4.41 -19.33
N MET A 170 9.23 3.23 -19.40
CA MET A 170 8.55 2.72 -20.61
C MET A 170 7.20 3.40 -20.88
N ASN A 171 6.64 4.11 -19.89
CA ASN A 171 5.32 4.74 -19.97
C ASN A 171 5.37 6.26 -19.84
N GLY A 172 6.27 6.90 -20.59
CA GLY A 172 6.28 8.36 -20.78
C GLY A 172 7.38 9.10 -20.05
N PHE A 173 8.15 8.45 -19.17
CA PHE A 173 9.21 9.11 -18.41
C PHE A 173 10.62 8.93 -18.99
N GLU A 174 10.76 8.40 -20.22
CA GLU A 174 12.08 8.18 -20.82
C GLU A 174 12.94 9.45 -20.84
N ASN A 175 12.41 10.55 -21.36
CA ASN A 175 13.15 11.81 -21.45
C ASN A 175 13.51 12.34 -20.05
N PHE A 176 12.58 12.29 -19.11
CA PHE A 176 12.82 12.69 -17.73
C PHE A 176 13.97 11.89 -17.08
N PHE A 177 14.00 10.57 -17.23
CA PHE A 177 15.10 9.74 -16.70
C PHE A 177 16.43 10.03 -17.40
N ARG A 178 16.41 10.28 -18.72
CA ARG A 178 17.62 10.64 -19.49
C ARG A 178 18.20 11.97 -19.04
N ASP A 179 17.36 12.98 -18.78
CA ASP A 179 17.77 14.29 -18.29
C ASP A 179 18.41 14.20 -16.90
N MET A 180 17.87 13.41 -15.99
CA MET A 180 18.44 13.19 -14.65
C MET A 180 19.89 12.69 -14.67
N VAL A 181 20.28 11.94 -15.70
CA VAL A 181 21.63 11.37 -15.86
C VAL A 181 22.40 11.99 -17.03
N LYS A 182 21.86 13.05 -17.65
CA LYS A 182 22.47 13.81 -18.76
C LYS A 182 22.84 12.91 -19.95
N ILE A 183 21.92 12.05 -20.36
CA ILE A 183 22.10 11.21 -21.56
C ILE A 183 21.32 11.84 -22.71
N PRO A 184 21.99 12.14 -23.86
CA PRO A 184 21.30 12.67 -25.05
C PRO A 184 20.18 11.75 -25.53
N TYR A 185 19.10 12.35 -26.05
CA TYR A 185 17.90 11.57 -26.47
C TYR A 185 18.17 10.69 -27.69
N ASP A 186 19.09 11.08 -28.55
CA ASP A 186 19.54 10.34 -29.72
C ASP A 186 20.56 9.25 -29.42
N HIS A 187 21.10 9.20 -28.18
CA HIS A 187 22.08 8.19 -27.82
C HIS A 187 21.43 6.81 -27.60
N PRO A 188 21.78 5.79 -28.43
CA PRO A 188 21.18 4.45 -28.31
C PRO A 188 21.69 3.75 -27.05
N ILE A 189 20.85 3.71 -26.02
CA ILE A 189 21.14 3.04 -24.76
C ILE A 189 19.91 2.26 -24.28
N PRO A 190 20.04 1.00 -23.85
CA PRO A 190 18.91 0.24 -23.33
C PRO A 190 18.31 0.86 -22.06
N ALA A 191 16.98 0.86 -21.94
CA ALA A 191 16.23 1.33 -20.77
C ALA A 191 16.85 0.90 -19.43
N LYS A 192 17.16 -0.40 -19.28
CA LYS A 192 17.80 -0.97 -18.10
C LYS A 192 19.08 -0.24 -17.68
N LYS A 193 19.88 0.25 -18.64
CA LYS A 193 21.13 0.97 -18.32
C LYS A 193 20.85 2.41 -17.88
N VAL A 194 19.82 3.05 -18.43
CA VAL A 194 19.40 4.41 -18.02
C VAL A 194 18.86 4.34 -16.60
N VAL A 195 17.88 3.48 -16.35
CA VAL A 195 17.27 3.30 -15.02
C VAL A 195 18.34 2.95 -13.97
N ALA A 196 19.25 2.00 -14.27
CA ALA A 196 20.34 1.65 -13.37
C ALA A 196 21.28 2.83 -13.05
N LYS A 197 21.56 3.72 -14.02
CA LYS A 197 22.35 4.95 -13.77
C LYS A 197 21.60 5.93 -12.87
N VAL A 198 20.30 6.11 -13.07
CA VAL A 198 19.45 6.96 -12.22
C VAL A 198 19.46 6.46 -10.80
N LEU A 199 19.14 5.16 -10.58
CA LEU A 199 19.12 4.52 -9.26
C LEU A 199 20.49 4.49 -8.56
N LYS A 200 21.59 4.54 -9.31
CA LYS A 200 22.93 4.68 -8.73
C LYS A 200 23.23 6.12 -8.28
N LYS A 201 22.67 7.11 -8.97
CA LYS A 201 22.96 8.53 -8.74
C LYS A 201 22.01 9.19 -7.74
N HIS A 202 20.79 8.71 -7.67
CA HIS A 202 19.73 9.28 -6.84
C HIS A 202 19.19 8.20 -5.88
N ALA A 203 18.95 8.58 -4.64
CA ALA A 203 18.23 7.72 -3.71
C ALA A 203 16.77 7.53 -4.18
N LYS A 204 16.17 6.39 -3.88
CA LYS A 204 14.78 6.08 -4.30
C LYS A 204 13.76 7.13 -3.83
N PRO A 205 13.83 7.66 -2.59
CA PRO A 205 12.91 8.73 -2.18
C PRO A 205 13.08 10.02 -3.02
N ASP A 206 14.33 10.40 -3.32
CA ASP A 206 14.60 11.59 -4.13
C ASP A 206 14.07 11.43 -5.56
N LEU A 207 14.18 10.22 -6.12
CA LEU A 207 13.62 9.90 -7.43
C LEU A 207 12.08 9.99 -7.40
N ALA A 208 11.44 9.45 -6.37
CA ALA A 208 9.98 9.55 -6.22
C ALA A 208 9.52 11.02 -6.17
N LEU A 209 10.17 11.87 -5.38
CA LEU A 209 9.88 13.29 -5.33
C LEU A 209 10.10 13.99 -6.67
N ALA A 210 11.17 13.66 -7.40
CA ALA A 210 11.44 14.23 -8.71
C ALA A 210 10.37 13.81 -9.74
N ILE A 211 9.90 12.57 -9.71
CA ILE A 211 8.78 12.07 -10.54
C ILE A 211 7.50 12.86 -10.24
N VAL A 212 7.18 13.03 -8.96
CA VAL A 212 6.02 13.80 -8.51
C VAL A 212 6.07 15.22 -9.04
N SER A 213 7.18 15.93 -8.83
CA SER A 213 7.36 17.30 -9.33
C SER A 213 7.29 17.39 -10.87
N HIS A 214 7.75 16.36 -11.57
CA HIS A 214 7.58 16.29 -13.02
C HIS A 214 6.10 16.20 -13.40
N CYS A 215 5.33 15.34 -12.73
CA CYS A 215 3.89 15.20 -12.95
C CYS A 215 3.11 16.48 -12.60
N GLU A 216 3.48 17.19 -11.53
CA GLU A 216 2.87 18.46 -11.17
C GLU A 216 2.95 19.48 -12.31
N ASN A 217 4.09 19.52 -13.00
CA ASN A 217 4.32 20.43 -14.12
C ASN A 217 3.61 19.98 -15.41
N GLN A 218 3.40 18.69 -15.63
CA GLN A 218 2.81 18.13 -16.84
C GLN A 218 1.30 17.88 -16.73
N GLY A 219 0.75 17.87 -15.51
CA GLY A 219 -0.63 17.52 -15.22
C GLY A 219 -0.86 16.01 -15.07
N GLN A 220 -2.06 15.65 -14.62
CA GLN A 220 -2.40 14.25 -14.28
C GLN A 220 -2.26 13.26 -15.45
N ASP A 221 -2.31 13.73 -16.69
CA ASP A 221 -2.23 12.86 -17.88
C ASP A 221 -0.84 12.27 -18.11
N CYS A 222 0.20 12.82 -17.48
CA CYS A 222 1.52 12.21 -17.50
C CYS A 222 1.60 10.96 -16.61
N ILE A 223 0.68 10.80 -15.62
CA ILE A 223 0.64 9.64 -14.74
C ILE A 223 0.17 8.43 -15.55
N PRO A 224 0.96 7.34 -15.63
CA PRO A 224 0.59 6.16 -16.39
C PRO A 224 -0.78 5.60 -16.02
N LEU A 225 -1.54 5.20 -17.03
CA LEU A 225 -2.95 4.83 -16.89
C LEU A 225 -3.19 3.70 -15.89
N LEU A 226 -2.29 2.71 -15.82
CA LEU A 226 -2.39 1.61 -14.86
C LEU A 226 -2.34 2.10 -13.42
N LEU A 227 -1.47 3.09 -13.10
CA LEU A 227 -1.39 3.66 -11.75
C LEU A 227 -2.66 4.45 -11.41
N ARG A 228 -3.19 5.24 -12.36
CA ARG A 228 -4.47 5.94 -12.19
C ARG A 228 -5.63 4.97 -11.96
N TRP A 229 -5.68 3.87 -12.70
CA TRP A 229 -6.69 2.82 -12.51
C TRP A 229 -6.56 2.11 -11.16
N THR A 230 -5.36 1.85 -10.72
CA THR A 230 -5.10 1.27 -9.39
C THR A 230 -5.63 2.19 -8.29
N LEU A 231 -5.30 3.48 -8.33
CA LEU A 231 -5.81 4.48 -7.39
C LEU A 231 -7.34 4.54 -7.40
N LYS A 232 -7.95 4.68 -8.58
CA LYS A 232 -9.41 4.71 -8.71
C LYS A 232 -10.05 3.43 -8.14
N ARG A 233 -9.44 2.28 -8.35
CA ARG A 233 -9.95 1.00 -7.87
C ARG A 233 -9.98 0.91 -6.35
N VAL A 234 -8.88 1.24 -5.67
CA VAL A 234 -8.85 1.18 -4.19
C VAL A 234 -9.83 2.15 -3.54
N ILE A 235 -10.06 3.31 -4.18
CA ILE A 235 -11.07 4.28 -3.73
C ILE A 235 -12.49 3.71 -3.93
N THR A 236 -12.75 3.11 -5.10
CA THR A 236 -14.03 2.47 -5.38
C THR A 236 -14.34 1.36 -4.37
N MET A 237 -13.33 0.53 -4.06
CA MET A 237 -13.43 -0.52 -3.03
C MET A 237 -13.68 0.07 -1.64
N ALA A 238 -12.94 1.09 -1.25
CA ALA A 238 -13.12 1.76 0.05
C ALA A 238 -14.52 2.36 0.21
N ASN A 239 -15.19 2.71 -0.89
CA ASN A 239 -16.55 3.25 -0.90
C ASN A 239 -17.64 2.16 -1.05
N GLY A 240 -17.27 0.88 -1.02
CA GLY A 240 -18.22 -0.25 -1.06
C GLY A 240 -18.82 -0.51 -2.45
N ASN A 241 -18.21 0.00 -3.51
CA ASN A 241 -18.65 -0.17 -4.90
C ASN A 241 -17.73 -1.18 -5.62
N THR A 242 -17.80 -2.46 -5.26
CA THR A 242 -17.03 -3.55 -5.90
C THR A 242 -17.90 -4.36 -6.85
#